data_6b2cd39d69ae9f4557ca12201d733909
#
_entry.id   6b2cd39d69ae9f4557ca12201d733909
#
_cell.length_a   1.000
_cell.length_b   1.000
_cell.length_c   1.000
_cell.angle_alpha   90.00
_cell.angle_beta   90.00
_cell.angle_gamma   90.00
#
_symmetry.space_group_name_H-M   'P 1'
#
loop_
_entity.id
_entity.type
_entity.pdbx_description
1 polymer ?
#
loop_
_entity_poly.entity_id
_entity_poly.type
_entity_poly.pdbx_seq_one_letter_code
_entity_poly.pdbx_strand_id
1 'polypeptide(L)'
;MSHRRKKYLSVGLAGVLCSTALLGLTTAHADGKNNLTLPGMRDRPHTPDNSFTRMFPELPPYAPPTDAAREQAKKLGEKGGIIDALDNLTDPIQSITNPAVFSPHNPDNPNMTAGVTFFGQFLDHDITLDPRSPLLERSNPRKTTNFRTAAFDLDSMYGEGPQGSLELYDLSSGEIKMKVEAIPGSELVSRKGAIRFDLPRDPNNTAILGDSRNDEHVILAQFHLAMLRFHNAVIDHLRADPAHADQSAEQIFKKAQRQVRWHYQWIIVHEFLPLTIGQELVDNLLRKGPRFYQVDDGADGRRDRHSKDPLLPIEFSVAAYRFGHSQIRPSYRLNFGPTGGSPFFAFLFDDTQDPNNPDPDDLRGGKRAPRRFVDWQTFFKFDNNFRPNKKIDGKLSSVVMLLPGSRGPAPGLPSDAVQSLASRNLMRHVNFGIPSGQAIARKMGVPALTPAQLDMLKPFDMEKSTPLWFYIMKEAELMEDGLRLGPVGGRIVGDVFIGLLKADETSYLSARPHWTPVLPSATPGEFRITDLLTFAGVVPPLE
;
A
#
# COMPACT_ATOMS: atom_id res chain seq x y z
N MET A 1 49.02 40.59 21.48
CA MET A 1 47.90 40.98 20.61
C MET A 1 47.69 39.87 19.57
N SER A 2 46.77 38.95 19.86
CA SER A 2 46.56 37.74 19.05
C SER A 2 45.11 37.74 18.53
N HIS A 3 44.95 37.90 17.23
CA HIS A 3 43.66 37.79 16.56
C HIS A 3 43.35 36.32 16.28
N ARG A 4 42.43 35.72 17.05
CA ARG A 4 41.81 34.44 16.71
C ARG A 4 40.69 34.67 15.66
N ARG A 5 40.89 34.25 14.46
CA ARG A 5 39.84 34.09 13.43
C ARG A 5 38.97 32.90 13.79
N LYS A 6 37.69 33.15 14.05
CA LYS A 6 36.66 32.09 14.09
C LYS A 6 36.36 31.65 12.66
N LYS A 7 36.66 30.39 12.32
CA LYS A 7 36.16 29.71 11.14
C LYS A 7 34.71 29.32 11.39
N TYR A 8 33.79 29.89 10.65
CA TYR A 8 32.43 29.34 10.54
C TYR A 8 32.48 28.12 9.64
N LEU A 9 32.22 26.94 10.19
CA LEU A 9 31.89 25.76 9.42
C LEU A 9 30.42 25.92 8.97
N SER A 10 30.21 26.10 7.69
CA SER A 10 28.93 25.90 7.05
C SER A 10 28.67 24.38 6.98
N VAL A 11 27.83 23.88 7.88
CA VAL A 11 27.29 22.52 7.77
C VAL A 11 26.18 22.59 6.72
N GLY A 12 26.48 22.08 5.54
CA GLY A 12 25.47 21.82 4.54
C GLY A 12 24.53 20.72 5.02
N LEU A 13 23.29 21.08 5.34
CA LEU A 13 22.21 20.14 5.64
C LEU A 13 21.79 19.51 4.31
N ALA A 14 22.38 18.37 3.95
CA ALA A 14 21.88 17.54 2.86
C ALA A 14 20.54 16.93 3.29
N GLY A 15 19.47 17.37 2.64
CA GLY A 15 18.11 16.91 2.92
C GLY A 15 17.93 15.45 2.61
N VAL A 16 17.64 14.67 3.63
CA VAL A 16 17.12 13.32 3.51
C VAL A 16 15.61 13.40 3.64
N LEU A 17 14.90 13.20 2.56
CA LEU A 17 13.47 12.90 2.60
C LEU A 17 13.08 12.14 1.35
N CYS A 18 12.67 10.94 1.49
CA CYS A 18 11.43 10.41 0.97
C CYS A 18 11.44 8.93 0.77
N SER A 19 10.81 8.29 1.62
CA SER A 19 10.27 6.96 1.42
C SER A 19 8.89 7.01 0.80
N THR A 20 8.41 5.86 0.45
CA THR A 20 7.09 5.51 -0.02
C THR A 20 5.91 5.93 0.87
N ALA A 21 6.11 6.80 1.85
CA ALA A 21 5.04 7.32 2.67
C ALA A 21 4.28 8.40 1.91
N LEU A 22 3.02 8.21 1.65
CA LEU A 22 2.02 9.27 1.64
C LEU A 22 2.05 9.83 3.06
N LEU A 23 2.47 11.07 3.21
CA LEU A 23 2.81 11.74 4.46
C LEU A 23 1.80 11.52 5.61
N GLY A 24 2.09 10.60 6.51
CA GLY A 24 1.67 10.79 7.88
C GLY A 24 2.54 11.89 8.50
N LEU A 25 1.95 13.01 8.90
CA LEU A 25 2.59 14.03 9.73
C LEU A 25 2.79 13.45 11.14
N THR A 26 3.71 12.52 11.28
CA THR A 26 4.22 12.08 12.56
C THR A 26 5.55 12.80 12.78
N THR A 27 5.73 13.41 13.93
CA THR A 27 6.98 14.05 14.36
C THR A 27 8.13 13.06 14.21
N ALA A 28 8.88 13.19 13.10
CA ALA A 28 10.12 12.47 12.92
C ALA A 28 11.13 13.06 13.92
N HIS A 29 11.55 12.28 14.90
CA HIS A 29 12.69 12.64 15.74
C HIS A 29 13.95 12.38 14.91
N ALA A 30 14.59 13.44 14.45
CA ALA A 30 15.92 13.36 13.86
C ALA A 30 16.95 13.27 15.00
N ASP A 31 17.41 12.07 15.28
CA ASP A 31 18.63 11.89 16.05
C ASP A 31 19.82 12.32 15.16
N GLY A 32 20.82 13.03 15.71
CA GLY A 32 21.87 13.74 14.95
C GLY A 32 22.77 12.94 14.01
N LYS A 33 22.29 11.80 13.52
CA LYS A 33 22.89 10.91 12.53
C LYS A 33 21.86 10.50 11.48
N ASN A 34 21.30 11.41 10.70
CA ASN A 34 20.48 11.14 9.48
C ASN A 34 19.57 9.87 9.51
N ASN A 35 19.13 9.43 10.67
CA ASN A 35 18.26 8.28 10.85
C ASN A 35 16.82 8.76 11.00
N LEU A 36 16.05 8.71 9.91
CA LEU A 36 14.60 8.89 9.96
C LEU A 36 13.98 7.64 10.59
N THR A 37 13.43 7.77 11.80
CA THR A 37 12.66 6.70 12.45
C THR A 37 11.18 7.08 12.37
N LEU A 38 10.38 6.27 11.67
CA LEU A 38 8.93 6.40 11.63
C LEU A 38 8.31 5.65 12.83
N PRO A 39 7.21 6.14 13.41
CA PRO A 39 6.48 5.39 14.43
C PRO A 39 6.11 3.98 13.93
N GLY A 40 6.32 2.96 14.76
CA GLY A 40 6.11 1.56 14.41
C GLY A 40 7.19 0.94 13.49
N MET A 41 8.19 1.71 13.08
CA MET A 41 9.30 1.18 12.30
C MET A 41 10.23 0.35 13.20
N ARG A 42 10.46 -0.91 12.80
CA ARG A 42 11.47 -1.75 13.44
C ARG A 42 12.87 -1.16 13.25
N ASP A 43 13.69 -1.15 14.29
CA ASP A 43 15.11 -0.82 14.12
C ASP A 43 15.82 -2.06 13.54
N ARG A 44 15.86 -2.12 12.21
CA ARG A 44 16.56 -3.18 11.48
C ARG A 44 17.88 -2.63 10.92
N PRO A 45 19.02 -3.05 11.42
CA PRO A 45 20.28 -2.75 10.77
C PRO A 45 20.27 -3.35 9.36
N HIS A 46 20.92 -2.66 8.42
CA HIS A 46 21.07 -3.19 7.07
C HIS A 46 21.87 -4.48 7.09
N THR A 47 21.30 -5.53 6.51
CA THR A 47 21.96 -6.81 6.25
C THR A 47 21.69 -7.23 4.81
N PRO A 48 22.48 -8.14 4.20
CA PRO A 48 22.13 -8.69 2.89
C PRO A 48 20.73 -9.35 2.86
N ASP A 49 20.28 -9.90 3.99
CA ASP A 49 19.04 -10.65 4.09
C ASP A 49 17.78 -9.78 4.18
N ASN A 50 17.92 -8.46 4.42
CA ASN A 50 16.83 -7.51 4.39
C ASN A 50 17.01 -6.42 3.33
N SER A 51 17.84 -6.65 2.32
CA SER A 51 18.03 -5.76 1.19
C SER A 51 16.99 -6.00 0.09
N PHE A 52 16.92 -5.08 -0.88
CA PHE A 52 16.20 -5.34 -2.12
C PHE A 52 17.08 -6.06 -3.15
N THR A 53 16.45 -6.69 -4.13
CA THR A 53 17.12 -7.39 -5.25
C THR A 53 16.67 -6.85 -6.60
N ARG A 54 17.08 -7.51 -7.70
CA ARG A 54 16.61 -7.26 -9.07
C ARG A 54 16.03 -8.53 -9.65
N MET A 55 14.92 -8.39 -10.38
CA MET A 55 14.34 -9.48 -11.16
C MET A 55 15.05 -9.66 -12.52
N PHE A 56 15.56 -8.56 -13.08
CA PHE A 56 16.24 -8.54 -14.39
C PHE A 56 17.60 -7.83 -14.29
N PRO A 57 18.58 -8.40 -13.56
CA PRO A 57 19.85 -7.75 -13.29
C PRO A 57 20.72 -7.54 -14.54
N GLU A 58 20.47 -8.32 -15.61
CA GLU A 58 21.19 -8.24 -16.88
C GLU A 58 20.68 -7.13 -17.82
N LEU A 59 19.49 -6.57 -17.56
CA LEU A 59 18.93 -5.52 -18.40
C LEU A 59 19.46 -4.13 -18.02
N PRO A 60 19.77 -3.27 -19.00
CA PRO A 60 20.20 -1.90 -18.73
C PRO A 60 19.03 -1.06 -18.20
N PRO A 61 19.33 0.00 -17.43
CA PRO A 61 18.35 1.01 -17.03
C PRO A 61 17.64 1.62 -18.26
N TYR A 62 16.38 2.04 -18.07
CA TYR A 62 15.63 2.72 -19.15
C TYR A 62 16.26 4.09 -19.51
N ALA A 63 16.91 4.74 -18.54
CA ALA A 63 17.63 6.00 -18.67
C ALA A 63 18.85 6.03 -17.74
N PRO A 64 19.92 6.77 -18.07
CA PRO A 64 21.06 6.93 -17.19
C PRO A 64 20.66 7.72 -15.92
N PRO A 65 21.26 7.45 -14.75
CA PRO A 65 20.89 8.09 -13.47
C PRO A 65 21.50 9.50 -13.34
N THR A 66 21.15 10.39 -14.27
CA THR A 66 21.60 11.79 -14.32
C THR A 66 20.55 12.75 -13.79
N ASP A 67 20.95 13.98 -13.44
CA ASP A 67 20.02 15.04 -13.04
C ASP A 67 19.04 15.38 -14.16
N ALA A 68 19.51 15.39 -15.42
CA ALA A 68 18.64 15.61 -16.58
C ALA A 68 17.54 14.55 -16.68
N ALA A 69 17.86 13.26 -16.49
CA ALA A 69 16.87 12.19 -16.49
C ALA A 69 15.90 12.29 -15.30
N ARG A 70 16.38 12.69 -14.13
CA ARG A 70 15.51 12.96 -12.97
C ARG A 70 14.56 14.12 -13.23
N GLU A 71 15.04 15.20 -13.84
CA GLU A 71 14.20 16.35 -14.16
C GLU A 71 13.15 16.02 -15.24
N GLN A 72 13.50 15.22 -16.26
CA GLN A 72 12.53 14.71 -17.23
C GLN A 72 11.47 13.81 -16.56
N ALA A 73 11.88 12.91 -15.67
CA ALA A 73 11.00 12.06 -14.91
C ALA A 73 10.05 12.87 -14.00
N LYS A 74 10.56 13.92 -13.35
CA LYS A 74 9.79 14.86 -12.55
C LYS A 74 8.73 15.57 -13.40
N LYS A 75 9.11 16.16 -14.54
CA LYS A 75 8.21 16.87 -15.46
C LYS A 75 7.11 15.95 -16.00
N LEU A 76 7.42 14.71 -16.35
CA LEU A 76 6.43 13.74 -16.82
C LEU A 76 5.31 13.51 -15.79
N GLY A 77 5.64 13.54 -14.50
CA GLY A 77 4.71 13.29 -13.39
C GLY A 77 4.14 14.56 -12.74
N GLU A 78 4.39 15.76 -13.23
CA GLU A 78 3.89 17.00 -12.64
C GLU A 78 2.38 17.16 -12.79
N LYS A 79 1.78 17.95 -11.87
CA LYS A 79 0.36 18.35 -11.95
C LYS A 79 0.12 19.10 -13.28
N GLY A 80 -0.98 18.77 -13.95
CA GLY A 80 -1.31 19.31 -15.28
C GLY A 80 -0.54 18.65 -16.43
N GLY A 81 0.37 17.71 -16.13
CA GLY A 81 1.15 16.96 -17.12
C GLY A 81 0.41 15.73 -17.70
N ILE A 82 1.17 14.93 -18.46
CA ILE A 82 0.60 13.78 -19.20
C ILE A 82 -0.02 12.75 -18.28
N ILE A 83 0.46 12.59 -17.05
CA ILE A 83 -0.04 11.58 -16.10
C ILE A 83 -1.22 12.10 -15.27
N ASP A 84 -1.46 13.40 -15.20
CA ASP A 84 -2.59 13.95 -14.46
C ASP A 84 -3.92 13.67 -15.17
N ALA A 85 -4.91 13.15 -14.45
CA ALA A 85 -6.26 12.92 -14.95
C ALA A 85 -7.06 14.21 -15.15
N LEU A 86 -6.55 15.34 -14.68
CA LEU A 86 -7.19 16.65 -14.73
C LEU A 86 -8.60 16.64 -14.10
N ASP A 87 -8.71 16.02 -12.93
CA ASP A 87 -9.97 15.93 -12.20
C ASP A 87 -10.51 17.32 -11.83
N ASN A 88 -11.84 17.47 -11.90
CA ASN A 88 -12.51 18.62 -11.34
C ASN A 88 -12.64 18.45 -9.82
N LEU A 89 -11.85 19.17 -9.05
CA LEU A 89 -11.79 19.10 -7.59
C LEU A 89 -12.62 20.18 -6.89
N THR A 90 -13.76 20.59 -7.46
CA THR A 90 -14.65 21.59 -6.85
C THR A 90 -15.71 20.99 -5.93
N ASP A 91 -16.18 19.78 -6.22
CA ASP A 91 -17.22 19.08 -5.46
C ASP A 91 -16.90 17.58 -5.44
N PRO A 92 -16.66 16.97 -4.27
CA PRO A 92 -16.28 15.56 -4.16
C PRO A 92 -17.37 14.60 -4.63
N ILE A 93 -18.65 14.98 -4.58
CA ILE A 93 -19.75 14.14 -5.06
C ILE A 93 -19.81 14.20 -6.59
N GLN A 94 -19.84 15.40 -7.16
CA GLN A 94 -19.95 15.61 -8.60
C GLN A 94 -18.75 15.02 -9.36
N SER A 95 -17.55 15.10 -8.78
CA SER A 95 -16.30 14.64 -9.42
C SER A 95 -16.26 13.14 -9.73
N ILE A 96 -17.15 12.32 -9.16
CA ILE A 96 -17.21 10.87 -9.45
C ILE A 96 -18.63 10.35 -9.73
N THR A 97 -19.68 11.18 -9.59
CA THR A 97 -21.07 10.75 -9.82
C THR A 97 -21.70 11.41 -11.03
N ASN A 98 -21.23 12.59 -11.44
CA ASN A 98 -21.78 13.34 -12.56
C ASN A 98 -20.92 13.18 -13.83
N PRO A 99 -21.38 12.42 -14.85
CA PRO A 99 -20.64 12.22 -16.10
C PRO A 99 -20.28 13.50 -16.87
N ALA A 100 -21.00 14.61 -16.62
CA ALA A 100 -20.70 15.89 -17.23
C ALA A 100 -19.55 16.66 -16.54
N VAL A 101 -19.11 16.20 -15.37
CA VAL A 101 -18.15 16.89 -14.51
C VAL A 101 -16.89 16.06 -14.28
N PHE A 102 -17.01 14.75 -14.13
CA PHE A 102 -15.84 13.93 -13.82
C PHE A 102 -14.91 13.75 -15.04
N SER A 103 -13.63 13.56 -14.77
CA SER A 103 -12.63 13.31 -15.79
C SER A 103 -12.97 12.07 -16.63
N PRO A 104 -12.76 12.09 -17.97
CA PRO A 104 -12.88 10.89 -18.81
C PRO A 104 -11.92 9.76 -18.40
N HIS A 105 -10.94 10.07 -17.56
CA HIS A 105 -9.98 9.11 -17.00
C HIS A 105 -10.43 8.48 -15.67
N ASN A 106 -11.74 8.54 -15.35
CA ASN A 106 -12.34 7.87 -14.21
C ASN A 106 -13.37 6.78 -14.59
N PRO A 107 -13.17 5.98 -15.68
CA PRO A 107 -14.12 4.94 -16.06
C PRO A 107 -14.18 3.83 -15.00
N ASP A 108 -15.40 3.30 -14.80
CA ASP A 108 -15.63 2.19 -13.87
C ASP A 108 -15.04 0.88 -14.39
N ASN A 109 -14.38 0.15 -13.51
CA ASN A 109 -14.02 -1.25 -13.70
C ASN A 109 -15.16 -2.13 -13.14
N PRO A 110 -15.98 -2.78 -13.97
CA PRO A 110 -17.13 -3.55 -13.50
C PRO A 110 -16.75 -4.83 -12.76
N ASN A 111 -15.50 -5.28 -12.89
CA ASN A 111 -15.02 -6.54 -12.32
C ASN A 111 -14.41 -6.37 -10.92
N MET A 112 -14.18 -5.13 -10.48
CA MET A 112 -13.45 -4.84 -9.25
C MET A 112 -14.13 -3.73 -8.47
N THR A 113 -14.20 -3.85 -7.16
CA THR A 113 -14.69 -2.80 -6.27
C THR A 113 -13.57 -1.88 -5.81
N ALA A 114 -13.89 -0.63 -5.44
CA ALA A 114 -12.91 0.36 -5.00
C ALA A 114 -12.11 -0.10 -3.77
N GLY A 115 -12.69 -0.93 -2.92
CA GLY A 115 -12.01 -1.47 -1.73
C GLY A 115 -10.79 -2.33 -2.05
N VAL A 116 -10.75 -2.99 -3.22
CA VAL A 116 -9.63 -3.85 -3.63
C VAL A 116 -8.34 -3.06 -3.80
N THR A 117 -8.40 -1.79 -4.24
CA THR A 117 -7.22 -0.91 -4.31
C THR A 117 -6.60 -0.69 -2.93
N PHE A 118 -7.42 -0.43 -1.91
CA PHE A 118 -6.94 -0.20 -0.54
C PHE A 118 -6.50 -1.48 0.16
N PHE A 119 -7.11 -2.62 -0.17
CA PHE A 119 -6.56 -3.92 0.20
C PHE A 119 -5.18 -4.13 -0.43
N GLY A 120 -5.00 -3.82 -1.71
CA GLY A 120 -3.69 -3.87 -2.39
C GLY A 120 -2.65 -2.95 -1.74
N GLN A 121 -3.05 -1.75 -1.27
CA GLN A 121 -2.17 -0.86 -0.52
C GLN A 121 -1.76 -1.47 0.84
N PHE A 122 -2.69 -2.09 1.55
CA PHE A 122 -2.39 -2.80 2.80
C PHE A 122 -1.40 -3.95 2.58
N LEU A 123 -1.53 -4.70 1.46
CA LEU A 123 -0.58 -5.74 1.05
C LEU A 123 0.82 -5.19 0.79
N ASP A 124 0.94 -4.01 0.12
CA ASP A 124 2.23 -3.36 -0.09
C ASP A 124 2.91 -3.00 1.23
N HIS A 125 2.14 -2.46 2.17
CA HIS A 125 2.64 -2.05 3.47
C HIS A 125 3.05 -3.23 4.36
N ASP A 126 2.53 -4.42 4.10
CA ASP A 126 2.93 -5.64 4.81
C ASP A 126 4.31 -6.15 4.37
N ILE A 127 4.69 -5.96 3.09
CA ILE A 127 5.89 -6.58 2.52
C ILE A 127 7.02 -5.61 2.18
N THR A 128 6.76 -4.30 2.06
CA THR A 128 7.78 -3.30 1.65
C THR A 128 7.79 -2.09 2.56
N LEU A 129 8.98 -1.63 2.95
CA LEU A 129 9.17 -0.29 3.53
C LEU A 129 10.60 0.18 3.28
N ASP A 130 10.76 1.24 2.49
CA ASP A 130 12.03 1.94 2.26
C ASP A 130 11.88 3.44 2.58
N PRO A 131 12.07 3.87 3.84
CA PRO A 131 11.96 5.25 4.25
C PRO A 131 13.24 6.07 4.03
N ARG A 132 14.36 5.45 3.63
CA ARG A 132 15.69 6.07 3.69
C ARG A 132 16.34 6.33 2.33
N SER A 133 15.85 5.74 1.23
CA SER A 133 16.44 5.97 -0.09
C SER A 133 16.25 7.41 -0.54
N PRO A 134 17.32 8.12 -0.92
CA PRO A 134 17.23 9.51 -1.36
C PRO A 134 16.47 9.61 -2.70
N LEU A 135 15.70 10.67 -2.86
CA LEU A 135 14.95 10.92 -4.10
C LEU A 135 15.82 11.56 -5.21
N LEU A 136 16.89 12.26 -4.83
CA LEU A 136 17.74 13.03 -5.75
C LEU A 136 19.07 12.34 -6.07
N GLU A 137 19.30 11.13 -5.55
CA GLU A 137 20.55 10.42 -5.72
C GLU A 137 20.33 8.99 -6.20
N ARG A 138 21.38 8.40 -6.77
CA ARG A 138 21.40 7.00 -7.18
C ARG A 138 21.29 6.08 -5.96
N SER A 139 20.41 5.09 -6.05
CA SER A 139 20.23 4.06 -5.02
C SER A 139 20.71 2.69 -5.51
N ASN A 140 21.28 1.92 -4.59
CA ASN A 140 21.69 0.54 -4.86
C ASN A 140 20.75 -0.42 -4.09
N PRO A 141 19.99 -1.29 -4.77
CA PRO A 141 19.06 -2.21 -4.12
C PRO A 141 19.70 -3.01 -2.99
N ARG A 142 20.90 -3.56 -3.22
CA ARG A 142 21.65 -4.36 -2.24
C ARG A 142 22.17 -3.56 -1.03
N LYS A 143 22.11 -2.23 -1.07
CA LYS A 143 22.46 -1.32 0.04
C LYS A 143 21.24 -0.61 0.62
N THR A 144 20.06 -0.92 0.13
CA THR A 144 18.79 -0.37 0.60
C THR A 144 18.08 -1.39 1.47
N THR A 145 17.76 -1.01 2.71
CA THR A 145 17.07 -1.89 3.66
C THR A 145 15.57 -1.89 3.37
N ASN A 146 14.98 -3.08 3.26
CA ASN A 146 13.55 -3.26 3.45
C ASN A 146 13.26 -3.38 4.95
N PHE A 147 12.46 -2.47 5.49
CA PHE A 147 12.11 -2.46 6.92
C PHE A 147 10.89 -3.34 7.23
N ARG A 148 10.35 -4.05 6.25
CA ARG A 148 9.34 -5.12 6.42
C ARG A 148 9.96 -6.49 6.16
N THR A 149 9.30 -7.52 6.66
CA THR A 149 9.56 -8.89 6.19
C THR A 149 9.04 -9.01 4.75
N ALA A 150 9.79 -9.70 3.89
CA ALA A 150 9.32 -10.01 2.55
C ALA A 150 8.41 -11.25 2.58
N ALA A 151 7.32 -11.15 3.36
CA ALA A 151 6.33 -12.23 3.57
C ALA A 151 4.95 -11.61 3.88
N PHE A 152 3.88 -12.29 3.51
CA PHE A 152 2.52 -11.90 3.89
C PHE A 152 2.22 -12.44 5.30
N ASP A 153 2.92 -11.91 6.29
CA ASP A 153 2.91 -12.38 7.68
C ASP A 153 2.25 -11.40 8.67
N LEU A 154 1.76 -10.26 8.16
CA LEU A 154 1.10 -9.20 8.94
C LEU A 154 2.01 -8.60 10.02
N ASP A 155 3.32 -8.48 9.73
CA ASP A 155 4.25 -7.83 10.64
C ASP A 155 3.89 -6.36 10.88
N SER A 156 3.26 -5.71 9.89
CA SER A 156 2.69 -4.36 10.00
C SER A 156 1.60 -4.23 11.06
N MET A 157 0.93 -5.34 11.40
CA MET A 157 -0.11 -5.44 12.41
C MET A 157 0.40 -5.98 13.75
N TYR A 158 1.16 -7.09 13.72
CA TYR A 158 1.59 -7.80 14.94
C TYR A 158 2.85 -7.23 15.60
N GLY A 159 3.62 -6.37 14.89
CA GLY A 159 4.90 -5.89 15.39
C GLY A 159 5.85 -7.04 15.74
N GLU A 160 6.56 -6.90 16.87
CA GLU A 160 7.42 -7.95 17.45
C GLU A 160 6.65 -8.93 18.36
N GLY A 161 5.32 -8.95 18.24
CA GLY A 161 4.45 -9.78 19.08
C GLY A 161 4.18 -9.18 20.47
N PRO A 162 3.38 -9.89 21.31
CA PRO A 162 2.93 -9.37 22.60
C PRO A 162 4.03 -9.05 23.61
N GLN A 163 5.22 -9.65 23.44
CA GLN A 163 6.36 -9.40 24.32
C GLN A 163 7.24 -8.23 23.84
N GLY A 164 7.33 -8.02 22.52
CA GLY A 164 8.19 -7.01 21.92
C GLY A 164 7.47 -5.68 21.59
N SER A 165 6.15 -5.71 21.41
CA SER A 165 5.32 -4.57 21.01
C SER A 165 4.04 -4.52 21.84
N LEU A 166 4.17 -4.52 23.18
CA LEU A 166 3.05 -4.61 24.12
C LEU A 166 2.03 -3.49 23.93
N GLU A 167 2.44 -2.34 23.43
CA GLU A 167 1.59 -1.18 23.15
C GLU A 167 0.48 -1.47 22.11
N LEU A 168 0.66 -2.49 21.27
CA LEU A 168 -0.32 -2.91 20.26
C LEU A 168 -1.43 -3.81 20.85
N TYR A 169 -1.24 -4.34 22.06
CA TYR A 169 -2.06 -5.41 22.60
C TYR A 169 -2.90 -4.97 23.80
N ASP A 170 -4.10 -5.55 23.93
CA ASP A 170 -4.98 -5.46 25.08
C ASP A 170 -5.01 -6.81 25.81
N LEU A 171 -4.58 -6.82 27.07
CA LEU A 171 -4.54 -7.99 27.93
C LEU A 171 -5.62 -7.95 29.02
N SER A 172 -6.49 -6.94 29.00
CA SER A 172 -7.47 -6.69 30.09
C SER A 172 -8.52 -7.78 30.25
N SER A 173 -8.80 -8.50 29.17
CA SER A 173 -9.78 -9.63 29.19
C SER A 173 -9.20 -10.96 29.65
N GLY A 174 -7.89 -11.04 29.96
CA GLY A 174 -7.17 -12.29 30.18
C GLY A 174 -6.77 -13.02 28.90
N GLU A 175 -7.16 -12.51 27.74
CA GLU A 175 -6.73 -12.95 26.40
C GLU A 175 -5.75 -11.93 25.80
N ILE A 176 -4.98 -12.38 24.80
CA ILE A 176 -4.08 -11.52 24.05
C ILE A 176 -4.83 -11.02 22.80
N LYS A 177 -5.44 -9.84 22.91
CA LYS A 177 -6.19 -9.18 21.82
C LYS A 177 -5.44 -7.96 21.31
N MET A 178 -5.80 -7.52 20.11
CA MET A 178 -5.29 -6.26 19.54
C MET A 178 -6.08 -5.09 20.14
N LYS A 179 -5.39 -3.98 20.46
CA LYS A 179 -6.04 -2.75 20.92
C LYS A 179 -6.89 -2.12 19.82
N VAL A 180 -8.08 -1.70 20.19
CA VAL A 180 -8.99 -0.87 19.37
C VAL A 180 -9.65 0.14 20.28
N GLU A 181 -10.01 1.31 19.77
CA GLU A 181 -10.63 2.37 20.56
C GLU A 181 -11.95 2.84 19.94
N ALA A 182 -12.94 3.16 20.77
CA ALA A 182 -14.17 3.76 20.29
C ALA A 182 -13.92 5.18 19.80
N ILE A 183 -14.66 5.59 18.75
CA ILE A 183 -14.70 6.99 18.30
C ILE A 183 -15.77 7.71 19.10
N PRO A 184 -15.39 8.64 20.00
CA PRO A 184 -16.36 9.40 20.79
C PRO A 184 -17.33 10.20 19.89
N GLY A 185 -18.63 10.13 20.16
CA GLY A 185 -19.67 10.83 19.40
C GLY A 185 -20.02 10.21 18.06
N SER A 186 -19.40 9.08 17.69
CA SER A 186 -19.73 8.39 16.44
C SER A 186 -21.15 7.87 16.39
N GLU A 187 -21.75 7.54 17.53
CA GLU A 187 -23.15 7.14 17.65
C GLU A 187 -24.15 8.22 17.20
N LEU A 188 -23.76 9.49 17.26
CA LEU A 188 -24.59 10.61 16.83
C LEU A 188 -24.62 10.78 15.30
N VAL A 189 -23.59 10.26 14.61
CA VAL A 189 -23.38 10.48 13.16
C VAL A 189 -23.35 9.16 12.37
N SER A 190 -23.48 8.02 13.04
CA SER A 190 -23.59 6.70 12.41
C SER A 190 -25.04 6.27 12.26
N ARG A 191 -25.32 5.34 11.33
CA ARG A 191 -26.65 4.70 11.23
C ARG A 191 -26.99 3.98 12.53
N LYS A 192 -28.28 4.09 12.95
CA LYS A 192 -28.85 3.43 14.13
C LYS A 192 -28.08 3.69 15.44
N GLY A 193 -27.32 4.78 15.52
CA GLY A 193 -26.56 5.10 16.73
C GLY A 193 -25.44 4.11 17.05
N ALA A 194 -24.89 3.44 16.07
CA ALA A 194 -23.81 2.45 16.28
C ALA A 194 -22.52 3.15 16.70
N ILE A 195 -21.91 2.68 17.79
CA ILE A 195 -20.55 3.09 18.17
C ILE A 195 -19.57 2.54 17.14
N ARG A 196 -18.74 3.44 16.61
CA ARG A 196 -17.68 3.12 15.67
C ARG A 196 -16.32 3.12 16.36
N PHE A 197 -15.35 2.49 15.74
CA PHE A 197 -14.03 2.27 16.30
C PHE A 197 -12.94 2.84 15.38
N ASP A 198 -11.79 3.12 15.97
CA ASP A 198 -10.57 3.57 15.31
C ASP A 198 -9.36 2.82 15.87
N LEU A 199 -8.21 3.02 15.25
CA LEU A 199 -6.90 2.62 15.74
C LEU A 199 -6.65 3.24 17.13
N PRO A 200 -5.89 2.56 18.02
CA PRO A 200 -5.42 3.22 19.24
C PRO A 200 -4.51 4.40 18.89
N ARG A 201 -4.63 5.49 19.63
CA ARG A 201 -3.84 6.72 19.41
C ARG A 201 -3.22 7.24 20.69
N ASP A 202 -2.05 7.85 20.55
CA ASP A 202 -1.40 8.60 21.63
C ASP A 202 -2.10 9.96 21.90
N PRO A 203 -1.73 10.69 22.95
CA PRO A 203 -2.30 12.02 23.25
C PRO A 203 -2.11 13.05 22.13
N ASN A 204 -1.15 12.85 21.22
CA ASN A 204 -0.91 13.70 20.05
C ASN A 204 -1.72 13.26 18.83
N ASN A 205 -2.62 12.29 19.00
CA ASN A 205 -3.45 11.71 17.94
C ASN A 205 -2.67 10.85 16.92
N THR A 206 -1.43 10.46 17.22
CA THR A 206 -0.64 9.54 16.41
C THR A 206 -1.13 8.12 16.63
N ALA A 207 -1.42 7.38 15.55
CA ALA A 207 -1.86 6.00 15.66
C ALA A 207 -0.74 5.09 16.19
N ILE A 208 -1.10 4.20 17.13
CA ILE A 208 -0.22 3.19 17.71
C ILE A 208 -0.41 1.89 16.90
N LEU A 209 0.49 1.65 15.96
CA LEU A 209 0.44 0.52 15.02
C LEU A 209 1.85 0.16 14.52
N GLY A 210 1.98 -1.05 13.98
CA GLY A 210 3.27 -1.57 13.51
C GLY A 210 3.79 -0.92 12.23
N ASP A 211 2.95 -0.20 11.47
CA ASP A 211 3.38 0.57 10.29
C ASP A 211 2.57 1.86 10.16
N SER A 212 3.22 3.00 10.39
CA SER A 212 2.58 4.33 10.38
C SER A 212 1.92 4.70 9.06
N ARG A 213 2.31 4.08 7.93
CA ARG A 213 1.66 4.29 6.63
C ARG A 213 0.21 3.80 6.63
N ASN A 214 -0.14 2.86 7.50
CA ASN A 214 -1.53 2.39 7.63
C ASN A 214 -2.47 3.42 8.27
N ASP A 215 -1.98 4.62 8.62
CA ASP A 215 -2.78 5.79 9.02
C ASP A 215 -2.65 6.98 8.03
N GLU A 216 -2.24 6.75 6.78
CA GLU A 216 -2.09 7.82 5.76
C GLU A 216 -3.41 8.46 5.36
N HIS A 217 -4.48 7.67 5.32
CA HIS A 217 -5.84 8.12 5.09
C HIS A 217 -6.86 7.20 5.78
N VAL A 218 -8.06 7.74 6.02
CA VAL A 218 -9.09 7.07 6.83
C VAL A 218 -9.44 5.66 6.30
N ILE A 219 -9.49 5.46 4.97
CA ILE A 219 -9.89 4.17 4.40
C ILE A 219 -8.90 3.09 4.79
N LEU A 220 -7.60 3.36 4.69
CA LEU A 220 -6.56 2.41 5.05
C LEU A 220 -6.48 2.20 6.57
N ALA A 221 -6.59 3.28 7.37
CA ALA A 221 -6.65 3.18 8.83
C ALA A 221 -7.81 2.29 9.30
N GLN A 222 -8.96 2.43 8.68
CA GLN A 222 -10.14 1.61 8.99
C GLN A 222 -10.02 0.18 8.45
N PHE A 223 -9.25 -0.06 7.37
CA PHE A 223 -8.94 -1.41 6.92
C PHE A 223 -7.97 -2.11 7.90
N HIS A 224 -6.94 -1.41 8.38
CA HIS A 224 -6.07 -1.91 9.43
C HIS A 224 -6.87 -2.22 10.72
N LEU A 225 -7.77 -1.31 11.13
CA LEU A 225 -8.71 -1.56 12.23
C LEU A 225 -9.54 -2.84 12.01
N ALA A 226 -10.05 -3.06 10.78
CA ALA A 226 -10.82 -4.27 10.46
C ALA A 226 -9.97 -5.53 10.66
N MET A 227 -8.68 -5.50 10.32
CA MET A 227 -7.75 -6.61 10.55
C MET A 227 -7.49 -6.85 12.05
N LEU A 228 -7.36 -5.77 12.86
CA LEU A 228 -7.24 -5.90 14.33
C LEU A 228 -8.49 -6.56 14.92
N ARG A 229 -9.67 -6.11 14.51
CA ARG A 229 -10.96 -6.70 14.95
C ARG A 229 -11.16 -8.11 14.43
N PHE A 230 -10.70 -8.41 13.21
CA PHE A 230 -10.71 -9.77 12.69
C PHE A 230 -9.91 -10.72 13.59
N HIS A 231 -8.69 -10.33 14.00
CA HIS A 231 -7.90 -11.11 14.96
C HIS A 231 -8.66 -11.33 16.27
N ASN A 232 -9.25 -10.27 16.84
CA ASN A 232 -10.00 -10.35 18.10
C ASN A 232 -11.21 -11.28 17.98
N ALA A 233 -11.95 -11.21 16.87
CA ALA A 233 -13.08 -12.10 16.60
C ALA A 233 -12.64 -13.57 16.44
N VAL A 234 -11.46 -13.84 15.87
CA VAL A 234 -10.90 -15.20 15.80
C VAL A 234 -10.53 -15.72 17.19
N ILE A 235 -9.98 -14.88 18.09
CA ILE A 235 -9.77 -15.25 19.51
C ILE A 235 -11.09 -15.67 20.15
N ASP A 236 -12.14 -14.84 20.01
CA ASP A 236 -13.45 -15.11 20.59
C ASP A 236 -14.09 -16.40 20.03
N HIS A 237 -13.97 -16.60 18.72
CA HIS A 237 -14.43 -17.81 18.05
C HIS A 237 -13.73 -19.08 18.57
N LEU A 238 -12.40 -19.04 18.73
CA LEU A 238 -11.64 -20.16 19.29
C LEU A 238 -12.02 -20.44 20.75
N ARG A 239 -12.27 -19.41 21.55
CA ARG A 239 -12.70 -19.56 22.95
C ARG A 239 -14.11 -20.09 23.10
N ALA A 240 -14.98 -19.84 22.14
CA ALA A 240 -16.33 -20.41 22.13
C ALA A 240 -16.36 -21.93 21.86
N ASP A 241 -15.28 -22.50 21.30
CA ASP A 241 -15.15 -23.93 21.06
C ASP A 241 -14.66 -24.65 22.34
N PRO A 242 -15.44 -25.58 22.94
CA PRO A 242 -15.03 -26.35 24.11
C PRO A 242 -13.69 -27.10 23.94
N ALA A 243 -13.32 -27.47 22.72
CA ALA A 243 -12.04 -28.12 22.42
C ALA A 243 -10.80 -27.24 22.74
N HIS A 244 -11.02 -25.97 23.03
CA HIS A 244 -9.97 -25.01 23.34
C HIS A 244 -10.07 -24.44 24.78
N ALA A 245 -10.98 -24.95 25.61
CA ALA A 245 -11.24 -24.42 26.96
C ALA A 245 -9.99 -24.40 27.87
N ASP A 246 -9.18 -25.45 27.81
CA ASP A 246 -8.00 -25.62 28.69
C ASP A 246 -6.71 -24.97 28.11
N GLN A 247 -6.79 -24.31 26.96
CA GLN A 247 -5.61 -23.71 26.34
C GLN A 247 -5.28 -22.35 26.95
N SER A 248 -3.97 -22.07 27.12
CA SER A 248 -3.52 -20.76 27.59
C SER A 248 -3.84 -19.66 26.58
N ALA A 249 -3.87 -18.39 27.04
CA ALA A 249 -4.05 -17.23 26.16
C ALA A 249 -2.98 -17.18 25.03
N GLU A 250 -1.73 -17.56 25.35
CA GLU A 250 -0.66 -17.62 24.36
C GLU A 250 -0.91 -18.70 23.29
N GLN A 251 -1.42 -19.87 23.68
CA GLN A 251 -1.75 -20.94 22.72
C GLN A 251 -2.90 -20.53 21.81
N ILE A 252 -3.92 -19.86 22.35
CA ILE A 252 -5.03 -19.31 21.56
C ILE A 252 -4.54 -18.21 20.63
N PHE A 253 -3.71 -17.27 21.12
CA PHE A 253 -3.12 -16.23 20.30
C PHE A 253 -2.36 -16.79 19.08
N LYS A 254 -1.47 -17.77 19.29
CA LYS A 254 -0.71 -18.40 18.20
C LYS A 254 -1.62 -19.11 17.19
N LYS A 255 -2.71 -19.73 17.65
CA LYS A 255 -3.71 -20.33 16.76
C LYS A 255 -4.47 -19.27 15.96
N ALA A 256 -4.92 -18.21 16.63
CA ALA A 256 -5.62 -17.10 15.99
C ALA A 256 -4.71 -16.42 14.95
N GLN A 257 -3.48 -16.09 15.30
CA GLN A 257 -2.51 -15.49 14.38
C GLN A 257 -2.33 -16.35 13.11
N ARG A 258 -2.19 -17.67 13.26
CA ARG A 258 -2.09 -18.56 12.11
C ARG A 258 -3.37 -18.58 11.27
N GLN A 259 -4.56 -18.64 11.89
CA GLN A 259 -5.82 -18.61 11.15
C GLN A 259 -6.01 -17.28 10.42
N VAL A 260 -5.73 -16.16 11.07
CA VAL A 260 -5.78 -14.82 10.45
C VAL A 260 -4.86 -14.75 9.23
N ARG A 261 -3.60 -15.15 9.37
CA ARG A 261 -2.63 -15.16 8.26
C ARG A 261 -3.07 -16.05 7.11
N TRP A 262 -3.56 -17.27 7.38
CA TRP A 262 -3.94 -18.19 6.32
C TRP A 262 -5.19 -17.73 5.57
N HIS A 263 -6.20 -17.15 6.25
CA HIS A 263 -7.36 -16.56 5.57
C HIS A 263 -6.98 -15.32 4.76
N TYR A 264 -6.10 -14.48 5.28
CA TYR A 264 -5.53 -13.33 4.56
C TYR A 264 -4.77 -13.76 3.29
N GLN A 265 -3.89 -14.74 3.41
CA GLN A 265 -3.15 -15.31 2.27
C GLN A 265 -4.09 -16.02 1.27
N TRP A 266 -5.17 -16.63 1.76
CA TRP A 266 -6.20 -17.21 0.90
C TRP A 266 -6.90 -16.14 0.05
N ILE A 267 -7.30 -15.03 0.65
CA ILE A 267 -7.91 -13.90 -0.07
C ILE A 267 -6.93 -13.36 -1.14
N ILE A 268 -5.64 -13.28 -0.84
CA ILE A 268 -4.63 -12.87 -1.82
C ILE A 268 -4.67 -13.77 -3.05
N VAL A 269 -4.63 -15.08 -2.88
CA VAL A 269 -4.52 -16.05 -3.98
C VAL A 269 -5.84 -16.24 -4.71
N HIS A 270 -6.97 -16.24 -4.00
CA HIS A 270 -8.27 -16.65 -4.55
C HIS A 270 -9.21 -15.47 -4.87
N GLU A 271 -8.87 -14.24 -4.48
CA GLU A 271 -9.65 -13.05 -4.81
C GLU A 271 -8.78 -11.93 -5.41
N PHE A 272 -7.76 -11.46 -4.69
CA PHE A 272 -6.96 -10.32 -5.13
C PHE A 272 -6.19 -10.58 -6.43
N LEU A 273 -5.42 -11.66 -6.50
CA LEU A 273 -4.64 -11.98 -7.68
C LEU A 273 -5.52 -12.27 -8.91
N PRO A 274 -6.60 -13.08 -8.84
CA PRO A 274 -7.50 -13.25 -9.97
C PRO A 274 -8.06 -11.94 -10.53
N LEU A 275 -8.44 -11.01 -9.67
CA LEU A 275 -8.92 -9.68 -10.07
C LEU A 275 -7.81 -8.82 -10.70
N THR A 276 -6.57 -8.96 -10.23
CA THR A 276 -5.45 -8.09 -10.60
C THR A 276 -4.69 -8.58 -11.84
N ILE A 277 -4.47 -9.91 -11.96
CA ILE A 277 -3.63 -10.49 -13.02
C ILE A 277 -4.36 -11.56 -13.86
N GLY A 278 -5.61 -11.88 -13.53
CA GLY A 278 -6.43 -12.89 -14.18
C GLY A 278 -6.21 -14.31 -13.68
N GLN A 279 -7.29 -15.09 -13.64
CA GLN A 279 -7.30 -16.46 -13.09
C GLN A 279 -6.34 -17.40 -13.80
N GLU A 280 -6.25 -17.30 -15.13
CA GLU A 280 -5.37 -18.18 -15.93
C GLU A 280 -3.90 -18.06 -15.53
N LEU A 281 -3.43 -16.83 -15.28
CA LEU A 281 -2.07 -16.58 -14.84
C LEU A 281 -1.85 -17.09 -13.40
N VAL A 282 -2.82 -16.90 -12.51
CA VAL A 282 -2.76 -17.45 -11.14
C VAL A 282 -2.64 -18.98 -11.18
N ASP A 283 -3.49 -19.66 -11.94
CA ASP A 283 -3.45 -21.12 -12.08
C ASP A 283 -2.13 -21.62 -12.65
N ASN A 284 -1.57 -20.90 -13.62
CA ASN A 284 -0.26 -21.20 -14.17
C ASN A 284 0.85 -21.11 -13.11
N LEU A 285 0.84 -20.04 -12.31
CA LEU A 285 1.82 -19.79 -11.23
C LEU A 285 1.72 -20.82 -10.09
N LEU A 286 0.50 -21.19 -9.73
CA LEU A 286 0.29 -22.23 -8.71
C LEU A 286 0.84 -23.59 -9.16
N ARG A 287 0.60 -23.95 -10.42
CA ARG A 287 1.09 -25.23 -11.00
C ARG A 287 2.58 -25.24 -11.29
N LYS A 288 3.12 -24.18 -11.93
CA LYS A 288 4.50 -24.15 -12.46
C LYS A 288 5.48 -23.38 -11.58
N GLY A 289 4.98 -22.60 -10.63
CA GLY A 289 5.78 -21.64 -9.85
C GLY A 289 6.11 -20.35 -10.61
N PRO A 290 6.77 -19.41 -9.93
CA PRO A 290 7.26 -18.16 -10.54
C PRO A 290 8.34 -18.48 -11.58
N ARG A 291 8.40 -17.67 -12.64
CA ARG A 291 9.35 -17.87 -13.74
C ARG A 291 10.55 -16.93 -13.66
N PHE A 292 10.34 -15.70 -13.27
CA PHE A 292 11.37 -14.65 -13.26
C PHE A 292 11.77 -14.22 -11.86
N TYR A 293 10.91 -14.42 -10.87
CA TYR A 293 11.26 -14.21 -9.49
C TYR A 293 11.87 -15.48 -8.89
N GLN A 294 13.11 -15.36 -8.47
CA GLN A 294 13.81 -16.43 -7.74
C GLN A 294 14.07 -15.94 -6.33
N VAL A 295 13.82 -16.81 -5.36
CA VAL A 295 14.33 -16.59 -4.01
C VAL A 295 15.84 -16.56 -4.15
N ASP A 296 16.48 -15.49 -3.73
CA ASP A 296 17.91 -15.27 -3.91
C ASP A 296 18.69 -16.34 -3.13
N ASP A 297 19.26 -17.30 -3.85
CA ASP A 297 20.08 -18.38 -3.29
C ASP A 297 21.54 -17.97 -3.04
N GLY A 298 21.83 -16.66 -3.21
CA GLY A 298 23.18 -16.13 -3.06
C GLY A 298 24.09 -16.52 -4.21
N ALA A 299 23.59 -16.53 -5.45
CA ALA A 299 24.34 -16.87 -6.66
C ALA A 299 25.64 -16.04 -6.88
N ASP A 300 25.84 -14.97 -6.11
CA ASP A 300 27.10 -14.22 -6.02
C ASP A 300 28.11 -14.88 -5.04
N GLY A 301 27.80 -16.05 -4.52
CA GLY A 301 28.69 -16.83 -3.63
C GLY A 301 28.89 -16.26 -2.22
N ARG A 302 28.10 -15.25 -1.83
CA ARG A 302 28.30 -14.54 -0.55
C ARG A 302 27.21 -14.76 0.48
N ARG A 303 26.12 -15.45 0.16
CA ARG A 303 25.14 -15.86 1.15
C ARG A 303 25.60 -17.10 1.91
N ASP A 304 25.49 -17.03 3.22
CA ASP A 304 25.52 -18.23 4.05
C ASP A 304 24.41 -19.17 3.57
N ARG A 305 24.75 -20.44 3.27
CA ARG A 305 23.81 -21.46 2.74
C ARG A 305 22.57 -21.72 3.61
N HIS A 306 22.40 -20.95 4.69
CA HIS A 306 21.33 -21.08 5.66
C HIS A 306 20.27 -19.97 5.59
N SER A 307 20.49 -18.85 4.88
CA SER A 307 19.47 -17.83 4.72
C SER A 307 18.66 -18.09 3.44
N LYS A 308 17.43 -18.57 3.62
CA LYS A 308 16.44 -18.77 2.55
C LYS A 308 15.42 -17.62 2.47
N ASP A 309 15.70 -16.49 3.12
CA ASP A 309 14.73 -15.39 3.18
C ASP A 309 14.58 -14.74 1.80
N PRO A 310 13.36 -14.62 1.29
CA PRO A 310 13.12 -14.00 0.00
C PRO A 310 13.45 -12.50 0.05
N LEU A 311 13.94 -11.96 -1.08
CA LEU A 311 14.20 -10.53 -1.24
C LEU A 311 13.25 -9.95 -2.28
N LEU A 312 12.75 -8.74 -2.03
CA LEU A 312 11.86 -8.08 -2.98
C LEU A 312 12.64 -7.43 -4.13
N PRO A 313 12.24 -7.69 -5.40
CA PRO A 313 12.81 -7.01 -6.54
C PRO A 313 12.35 -5.55 -6.62
N ILE A 314 13.26 -4.67 -7.00
CA ILE A 314 12.91 -3.25 -7.21
C ILE A 314 11.96 -3.05 -8.39
N GLU A 315 12.00 -3.90 -9.40
CA GLU A 315 11.04 -3.88 -10.51
C GLU A 315 9.60 -4.10 -10.04
N PHE A 316 9.44 -4.85 -8.94
CA PHE A 316 8.16 -5.01 -8.27
C PHE A 316 7.86 -3.80 -7.35
N SER A 317 8.68 -3.56 -6.32
CA SER A 317 8.38 -2.62 -5.23
C SER A 317 8.39 -1.15 -5.65
N VAL A 318 9.22 -0.79 -6.63
CA VAL A 318 9.37 0.60 -7.12
C VAL A 318 8.53 0.85 -8.38
N ALA A 319 8.14 -0.20 -9.11
CA ALA A 319 7.43 -0.08 -10.38
C ALA A 319 6.11 -0.85 -10.42
N ALA A 320 6.16 -2.18 -10.60
CA ALA A 320 5.00 -2.94 -11.01
C ALA A 320 3.88 -2.91 -9.98
N TYR A 321 4.17 -3.03 -8.69
CA TYR A 321 3.14 -3.03 -7.66
C TYR A 321 2.59 -1.62 -7.34
N ARG A 322 3.15 -0.57 -7.93
CA ARG A 322 2.61 0.80 -7.85
C ARG A 322 1.49 1.09 -8.86
N PHE A 323 1.05 0.10 -9.61
CA PHE A 323 -0.08 0.24 -10.54
C PHE A 323 -1.37 0.70 -9.83
N GLY A 324 -1.55 0.35 -8.56
CA GLY A 324 -2.70 0.75 -7.75
C GLY A 324 -2.90 2.27 -7.63
N HIS A 325 -1.83 3.06 -7.81
CA HIS A 325 -1.93 4.53 -7.86
C HIS A 325 -2.83 5.01 -9.00
N SER A 326 -2.87 4.30 -10.13
CA SER A 326 -3.79 4.60 -11.24
C SER A 326 -5.25 4.30 -10.91
N GLN A 327 -5.52 3.44 -9.94
CA GLN A 327 -6.88 3.06 -9.55
C GLN A 327 -7.53 3.98 -8.53
N ILE A 328 -6.79 4.99 -8.04
CA ILE A 328 -7.29 5.98 -7.09
C ILE A 328 -8.28 6.92 -7.78
N ARG A 329 -9.47 7.07 -7.18
CA ARG A 329 -10.46 8.08 -7.57
C ARG A 329 -10.23 9.38 -6.78
N PRO A 330 -10.67 10.54 -7.28
CA PRO A 330 -10.49 11.80 -6.57
C PRO A 330 -11.21 11.81 -5.22
N SER A 331 -12.36 11.15 -5.10
CA SER A 331 -13.19 11.18 -3.90
C SER A 331 -13.87 9.84 -3.62
N TYR A 332 -14.35 9.67 -2.39
CA TYR A 332 -15.08 8.48 -1.96
C TYR A 332 -16.21 8.83 -0.99
N ARG A 333 -17.30 8.07 -1.07
CA ARG A 333 -18.30 8.03 0.00
C ARG A 333 -17.77 7.14 1.11
N LEU A 334 -17.40 7.75 2.24
CA LEU A 334 -16.79 7.04 3.35
C LEU A 334 -17.83 6.24 4.15
N ASN A 335 -18.97 6.87 4.45
CA ASN A 335 -20.06 6.25 5.18
C ASN A 335 -21.42 6.82 4.76
N PHE A 336 -22.49 6.24 5.29
CA PHE A 336 -23.85 6.64 4.96
C PHE A 336 -24.37 7.82 5.80
N GLY A 337 -23.61 8.26 6.81
CA GLY A 337 -24.10 9.25 7.78
C GLY A 337 -25.19 8.70 8.72
N PRO A 338 -25.80 9.55 9.55
CA PRO A 338 -26.92 9.17 10.42
C PRO A 338 -28.19 8.85 9.63
N THR A 339 -29.11 8.10 10.24
CA THR A 339 -30.39 7.80 9.61
C THR A 339 -31.13 9.09 9.24
N GLY A 340 -31.46 9.27 7.97
CA GLY A 340 -32.09 10.49 7.44
C GLY A 340 -31.13 11.69 7.25
N GLY A 341 -29.85 11.53 7.56
CA GLY A 341 -28.82 12.57 7.36
C GLY A 341 -28.02 12.39 6.07
N SER A 342 -27.02 13.26 5.90
CA SER A 342 -26.13 13.22 4.73
C SER A 342 -24.97 12.27 4.93
N PRO A 343 -24.54 11.54 3.88
CA PRO A 343 -23.33 10.72 3.93
C PRO A 343 -22.07 11.60 4.05
N PHE A 344 -21.02 11.05 4.64
CA PHE A 344 -19.70 11.66 4.57
C PHE A 344 -19.04 11.26 3.25
N PHE A 345 -18.87 12.26 2.39
CA PHE A 345 -18.30 12.14 1.06
C PHE A 345 -17.20 13.20 0.91
N ALA A 346 -15.98 12.79 0.56
CA ALA A 346 -14.84 13.71 0.57
C ALA A 346 -13.78 13.32 -0.46
N PHE A 347 -12.96 14.29 -0.86
CA PHE A 347 -11.72 14.02 -1.61
C PHE A 347 -10.78 13.16 -0.78
N LEU A 348 -10.00 12.29 -1.46
CA LEU A 348 -8.98 11.51 -0.76
C LEU A 348 -7.98 12.44 -0.07
N PHE A 349 -7.51 13.46 -0.79
CA PHE A 349 -6.70 14.54 -0.26
C PHE A 349 -7.16 15.87 -0.84
N ASP A 350 -7.14 16.90 0.00
CA ASP A 350 -7.35 18.29 -0.38
C ASP A 350 -6.25 19.15 0.26
N ASP A 351 -5.34 19.63 -0.58
CA ASP A 351 -4.19 20.41 -0.16
C ASP A 351 -4.53 21.83 0.34
N THR A 352 -5.80 22.24 0.21
CA THR A 352 -6.32 23.51 0.76
C THR A 352 -6.78 23.41 2.20
N GLN A 353 -6.99 22.18 2.72
CA GLN A 353 -7.41 21.98 4.12
C GLN A 353 -6.32 22.33 5.11
N ASP A 354 -6.72 23.00 6.23
CA ASP A 354 -5.80 23.25 7.35
C ASP A 354 -5.27 21.92 7.93
N PRO A 355 -3.95 21.71 7.96
CA PRO A 355 -3.36 20.49 8.51
C PRO A 355 -3.64 20.34 10.02
N ASN A 356 -3.97 21.41 10.74
CA ASN A 356 -4.29 21.38 12.17
C ASN A 356 -5.79 21.18 12.45
N ASN A 357 -6.65 21.19 11.41
CA ASN A 357 -8.07 20.90 11.60
C ASN A 357 -8.23 19.49 12.20
N PRO A 358 -8.89 19.33 13.36
CA PRO A 358 -9.11 18.02 13.97
C PRO A 358 -10.09 17.15 13.17
N ASP A 359 -10.94 17.73 12.34
CA ASP A 359 -11.91 17.03 11.48
C ASP A 359 -11.94 17.67 10.08
N PRO A 360 -10.90 17.47 9.25
CA PRO A 360 -10.83 18.05 7.91
C PRO A 360 -11.89 17.45 6.97
N ASP A 361 -12.25 18.22 5.94
CA ASP A 361 -13.20 17.80 4.91
C ASP A 361 -12.57 16.95 3.79
N ASP A 362 -11.39 16.37 4.06
CA ASP A 362 -10.77 15.34 3.21
C ASP A 362 -10.52 14.04 4.00
N LEU A 363 -10.06 13.00 3.31
CA LEU A 363 -9.85 11.68 3.89
C LEU A 363 -8.43 11.44 4.40
N ARG A 364 -7.61 12.51 4.60
CA ARG A 364 -6.26 12.35 5.21
C ARG A 364 -6.33 11.61 6.55
N GLY A 365 -5.28 10.85 6.88
CA GLY A 365 -5.15 10.16 8.16
C GLY A 365 -4.70 11.06 9.33
N GLY A 366 -4.29 10.43 10.43
CA GLY A 366 -3.80 11.14 11.61
C GLY A 366 -4.88 11.88 12.39
N LYS A 367 -6.16 11.59 12.17
CA LYS A 367 -7.28 12.30 12.74
C LYS A 367 -8.36 11.35 13.23
N ARG A 368 -8.85 11.57 14.47
CA ARG A 368 -10.04 10.92 15.01
C ARG A 368 -11.13 11.97 15.23
N ALA A 369 -12.28 11.78 14.55
CA ALA A 369 -13.47 12.61 14.74
C ALA A 369 -14.73 11.76 14.52
N PRO A 370 -15.91 12.17 15.02
CA PRO A 370 -17.12 11.36 15.03
C PRO A 370 -17.51 10.73 13.68
N ARG A 371 -17.32 11.43 12.57
CA ARG A 371 -17.69 10.99 11.21
C ARG A 371 -16.59 10.20 10.48
N ARG A 372 -15.39 10.05 11.04
CA ARG A 372 -14.22 9.47 10.37
C ARG A 372 -14.15 7.95 10.56
N PHE A 373 -15.13 7.24 10.04
CA PHE A 373 -15.22 5.78 9.98
C PHE A 373 -15.72 5.33 8.61
N VAL A 374 -15.49 4.07 8.26
CA VAL A 374 -15.92 3.49 6.97
C VAL A 374 -17.13 2.59 7.17
N ASP A 375 -18.15 2.77 6.33
CA ASP A 375 -19.17 1.77 6.05
C ASP A 375 -18.72 0.94 4.84
N TRP A 376 -18.25 -0.28 5.08
CA TRP A 376 -17.60 -1.11 4.05
C TRP A 376 -18.49 -1.47 2.87
N GLN A 377 -19.81 -1.35 3.00
CA GLN A 377 -20.77 -1.48 1.91
C GLN A 377 -20.59 -0.42 0.81
N THR A 378 -19.87 0.69 1.09
CA THR A 378 -19.53 1.69 0.08
C THR A 378 -18.29 1.33 -0.75
N PHE A 379 -17.49 0.36 -0.28
CA PHE A 379 -16.24 -0.08 -0.89
C PHE A 379 -16.28 -1.50 -1.44
N PHE A 380 -17.07 -2.39 -0.86
CA PHE A 380 -17.18 -3.80 -1.25
C PHE A 380 -18.61 -4.21 -1.53
N LYS A 381 -18.77 -5.24 -2.36
CA LYS A 381 -20.08 -5.70 -2.84
C LYS A 381 -20.80 -6.54 -1.78
N PHE A 382 -21.39 -5.88 -0.78
CA PHE A 382 -22.39 -6.46 0.11
C PHE A 382 -23.80 -6.31 -0.46
N ASP A 383 -24.02 -5.21 -1.15
CA ASP A 383 -25.26 -4.82 -1.85
C ASP A 383 -24.92 -3.96 -3.07
N ASN A 384 -25.83 -3.10 -3.53
CA ASN A 384 -25.62 -2.20 -4.67
C ASN A 384 -25.08 -0.81 -4.27
N ASN A 385 -24.65 -0.61 -3.02
CA ASN A 385 -24.16 0.70 -2.55
C ASN A 385 -22.66 0.91 -2.79
N PHE A 386 -21.93 -0.12 -3.20
CA PHE A 386 -20.49 -0.04 -3.43
C PHE A 386 -20.12 0.82 -4.64
N ARG A 387 -18.92 1.38 -4.61
CA ARG A 387 -18.30 2.02 -5.77
C ARG A 387 -17.44 1.00 -6.55
N PRO A 388 -17.64 0.86 -7.88
CA PRO A 388 -16.67 0.16 -8.73
C PRO A 388 -15.29 0.82 -8.66
N ASN A 389 -14.24 0.04 -8.85
CA ASN A 389 -12.90 0.57 -8.96
C ASN A 389 -12.74 1.38 -10.26
N LYS A 390 -11.72 2.22 -10.33
CA LYS A 390 -11.28 2.87 -11.57
C LYS A 390 -10.51 1.84 -12.43
N LYS A 391 -10.70 1.86 -13.74
CA LYS A 391 -9.83 1.13 -14.69
C LYS A 391 -8.39 1.61 -14.57
N ILE A 392 -7.44 0.71 -14.81
CA ILE A 392 -6.01 1.02 -14.88
C ILE A 392 -5.72 1.69 -16.23
N ASP A 393 -5.17 2.89 -16.19
CA ASP A 393 -4.73 3.63 -17.37
C ASP A 393 -3.45 4.43 -17.08
N GLY A 394 -2.91 5.12 -18.07
CA GLY A 394 -1.72 5.97 -17.92
C GLY A 394 -1.93 7.25 -17.10
N LYS A 395 -3.04 7.36 -16.35
CA LYS A 395 -3.43 8.56 -15.61
C LYS A 395 -3.59 8.30 -14.13
N LEU A 396 -3.22 9.28 -13.33
CA LEU A 396 -3.46 9.34 -11.88
C LEU A 396 -4.44 10.46 -11.56
N SER A 397 -5.26 10.25 -10.54
CA SER A 397 -6.14 11.30 -10.03
C SER A 397 -5.34 12.53 -9.58
N SER A 398 -5.88 13.71 -9.87
CA SER A 398 -5.27 15.00 -9.53
C SER A 398 -5.07 15.20 -8.02
N VAL A 399 -5.83 14.49 -7.17
CA VAL A 399 -5.68 14.54 -5.69
C VAL A 399 -4.33 14.01 -5.19
N VAL A 400 -3.62 13.18 -5.99
CA VAL A 400 -2.29 12.67 -5.63
C VAL A 400 -1.15 13.42 -6.35
N MET A 401 -1.45 14.47 -7.11
CA MET A 401 -0.46 15.33 -7.73
C MET A 401 0.05 16.42 -6.78
N LEU A 402 -0.68 16.70 -5.68
CA LEU A 402 -0.29 17.60 -4.62
C LEU A 402 -0.57 16.92 -3.26
N LEU A 403 0.35 16.09 -2.83
CA LEU A 403 0.20 15.35 -1.57
C LEU A 403 0.14 16.30 -0.37
N PRO A 404 -0.67 16.00 0.68
CA PRO A 404 -0.74 16.80 1.90
C PRO A 404 0.65 17.03 2.52
N GLY A 405 0.88 18.22 3.07
CA GLY A 405 2.17 18.60 3.65
C GLY A 405 3.26 18.97 2.64
N SER A 406 2.96 18.94 1.34
CA SER A 406 3.90 19.35 0.30
C SER A 406 3.81 20.84 -0.09
N ARG A 407 2.84 21.60 0.47
CA ARG A 407 2.75 23.06 0.34
C ARG A 407 3.44 23.76 1.51
N GLY A 408 4.58 24.39 1.21
CA GLY A 408 5.34 25.16 2.19
C GLY A 408 6.12 24.32 3.20
N PRO A 409 6.88 24.94 4.09
CA PRO A 409 7.67 24.22 5.06
C PRO A 409 6.75 23.61 6.13
N ALA A 410 6.21 22.42 5.86
CA ALA A 410 5.93 21.57 7.00
C ALA A 410 7.25 21.44 7.78
N PRO A 411 7.26 21.53 9.11
CA PRO A 411 8.49 21.45 9.87
C PRO A 411 9.27 20.20 9.46
N GLY A 412 10.42 20.38 8.79
CA GLY A 412 11.31 19.31 8.34
C GLY A 412 11.24 18.93 6.85
N LEU A 413 10.36 19.53 6.01
CA LEU A 413 10.40 19.34 4.57
C LEU A 413 11.13 20.50 3.87
N PRO A 414 12.07 20.22 2.94
CA PRO A 414 12.64 21.24 2.07
C PRO A 414 11.55 21.94 1.25
N SER A 415 11.70 23.23 0.99
CA SER A 415 10.78 24.03 0.16
C SER A 415 10.66 23.55 -1.30
N ASP A 416 11.57 22.67 -1.74
CA ASP A 416 11.68 22.07 -3.07
C ASP A 416 11.19 20.60 -3.11
N ALA A 417 10.49 20.13 -2.07
CA ALA A 417 9.98 18.77 -2.02
C ALA A 417 9.09 18.46 -3.25
N VAL A 418 9.35 17.31 -3.89
CA VAL A 418 8.56 16.84 -5.03
C VAL A 418 7.16 16.48 -4.56
N GLN A 419 6.16 17.24 -4.99
CA GLN A 419 4.79 17.16 -4.49
C GLN A 419 3.99 16.03 -5.13
N SER A 420 4.24 15.73 -6.40
CA SER A 420 3.51 14.72 -7.15
C SER A 420 3.96 13.31 -6.82
N LEU A 421 2.99 12.42 -6.53
CA LEU A 421 3.24 10.98 -6.37
C LEU A 421 3.83 10.38 -7.65
N ALA A 422 3.34 10.79 -8.83
CA ALA A 422 3.84 10.32 -10.13
C ALA A 422 5.31 10.71 -10.33
N SER A 423 5.68 11.97 -10.06
CA SER A 423 7.07 12.43 -10.15
C SER A 423 7.98 11.62 -9.22
N ARG A 424 7.56 11.38 -7.98
CA ARG A 424 8.32 10.56 -7.01
C ARG A 424 8.56 9.14 -7.52
N ASN A 425 7.54 8.49 -8.07
CA ASN A 425 7.66 7.14 -8.64
C ASN A 425 8.66 7.11 -9.80
N LEU A 426 8.55 8.05 -10.75
CA LEU A 426 9.41 8.10 -11.93
C LEU A 426 10.87 8.43 -11.57
N MET A 427 11.11 9.35 -10.63
CA MET A 427 12.45 9.66 -10.15
C MET A 427 13.12 8.45 -9.48
N ARG A 428 12.36 7.65 -8.72
CA ARG A 428 12.88 6.39 -8.16
C ARG A 428 13.26 5.38 -9.24
N HIS A 429 12.56 5.34 -10.38
CA HIS A 429 12.96 4.50 -11.51
C HIS A 429 14.34 4.87 -12.04
N VAL A 430 14.62 6.17 -12.19
CA VAL A 430 15.94 6.66 -12.56
C VAL A 430 16.99 6.27 -11.52
N ASN A 431 16.69 6.52 -10.25
CA ASN A 431 17.65 6.33 -9.15
C ASN A 431 18.02 4.85 -8.92
N PHE A 432 17.06 3.95 -9.01
CA PHE A 432 17.32 2.51 -8.91
C PHE A 432 17.76 1.87 -10.24
N GLY A 433 17.75 2.62 -11.35
CA GLY A 433 18.13 2.11 -12.66
C GLY A 433 17.21 0.97 -13.13
N ILE A 434 15.89 1.19 -13.07
CA ILE A 434 14.89 0.20 -13.52
C ILE A 434 14.97 0.05 -15.05
N PRO A 435 14.93 -1.18 -15.60
CA PRO A 435 14.85 -1.39 -17.04
C PRO A 435 13.55 -0.85 -17.65
N SER A 436 13.56 -0.57 -18.97
CA SER A 436 12.33 -0.17 -19.67
C SER A 436 11.34 -1.32 -19.80
N GLY A 437 10.04 -0.98 -19.85
CA GLY A 437 8.99 -1.97 -20.06
C GLY A 437 9.18 -2.77 -21.34
N GLN A 438 9.63 -2.13 -22.43
CA GLN A 438 9.92 -2.84 -23.70
C GLN A 438 11.08 -3.83 -23.56
N ALA A 439 12.13 -3.51 -22.80
CA ALA A 439 13.24 -4.43 -22.57
C ALA A 439 12.78 -5.66 -21.78
N ILE A 440 11.97 -5.45 -20.74
CA ILE A 440 11.40 -6.52 -19.94
C ILE A 440 10.42 -7.37 -20.76
N ALA A 441 9.53 -6.76 -21.57
CA ALA A 441 8.63 -7.49 -22.45
C ALA A 441 9.38 -8.44 -23.40
N ARG A 442 10.44 -7.95 -24.06
CA ARG A 442 11.30 -8.79 -24.91
C ARG A 442 11.98 -9.90 -24.11
N LYS A 443 12.48 -9.62 -22.91
CA LYS A 443 13.09 -10.64 -22.04
C LYS A 443 12.08 -11.71 -21.62
N MET A 444 10.84 -11.32 -21.39
CA MET A 444 9.75 -12.26 -21.06
C MET A 444 9.26 -13.05 -22.27
N GLY A 445 9.56 -12.62 -23.49
CA GLY A 445 9.06 -13.20 -24.73
C GLY A 445 7.59 -12.87 -25.00
N VAL A 446 7.13 -11.70 -24.55
CA VAL A 446 5.79 -11.17 -24.80
C VAL A 446 5.83 -9.96 -25.74
N PRO A 447 4.73 -9.65 -26.47
CA PRO A 447 4.67 -8.48 -27.33
C PRO A 447 4.95 -7.19 -26.54
N ALA A 448 5.89 -6.38 -27.02
CA ALA A 448 6.17 -5.07 -26.45
C ALA A 448 5.26 -4.01 -27.07
N LEU A 449 4.83 -3.01 -26.27
CA LEU A 449 4.17 -1.82 -26.80
C LEU A 449 5.09 -1.11 -27.78
N THR A 450 4.51 -0.70 -28.90
CA THR A 450 5.22 0.02 -29.96
C THR A 450 5.42 1.50 -29.62
N PRO A 451 6.41 2.18 -30.22
CA PRO A 451 6.56 3.64 -30.05
C PRO A 451 5.31 4.43 -30.48
N ALA A 452 4.53 3.93 -31.43
CA ALA A 452 3.28 4.56 -31.86
C ALA A 452 2.19 4.50 -30.79
N GLN A 453 2.13 3.41 -30.00
CA GLN A 453 1.22 3.27 -28.87
C GLN A 453 1.64 4.13 -27.65
N LEU A 454 2.87 4.62 -27.66
CA LEU A 454 3.49 5.43 -26.60
C LEU A 454 3.88 6.82 -27.10
N ASP A 455 3.27 7.30 -28.19
CA ASP A 455 3.65 8.54 -28.89
C ASP A 455 3.49 9.79 -28.00
N MET A 456 2.60 9.77 -26.99
CA MET A 456 2.49 10.83 -25.98
C MET A 456 3.80 11.06 -25.19
N LEU A 457 4.71 10.09 -25.18
CA LEU A 457 6.01 10.20 -24.52
C LEU A 457 7.14 10.75 -25.41
N LYS A 458 6.89 11.02 -26.71
CA LYS A 458 7.87 11.62 -27.62
C LYS A 458 8.48 12.94 -27.13
N PRO A 459 7.71 13.85 -26.48
CA PRO A 459 8.30 15.08 -25.93
C PRO A 459 9.36 14.84 -24.84
N PHE A 460 9.44 13.62 -24.32
CA PHE A 460 10.38 13.19 -23.28
C PHE A 460 11.43 12.19 -23.80
N ASP A 461 11.41 11.83 -25.09
CA ASP A 461 12.25 10.78 -25.69
C ASP A 461 12.09 9.40 -24.98
N MET A 462 10.89 9.11 -24.45
CA MET A 462 10.61 7.91 -23.66
C MET A 462 9.70 6.89 -24.37
N GLU A 463 9.29 7.11 -25.62
CA GLU A 463 8.40 6.20 -26.37
C GLU A 463 9.10 4.89 -26.78
N LYS A 464 10.43 4.87 -26.88
CA LYS A 464 11.23 3.68 -27.22
C LYS A 464 11.82 2.97 -26.01
N SER A 465 11.97 3.72 -24.92
CA SER A 465 12.52 3.24 -23.64
C SER A 465 11.69 3.82 -22.50
N THR A 466 10.52 3.22 -22.27
CA THR A 466 9.50 3.73 -21.35
C THR A 466 9.76 3.28 -19.92
N PRO A 467 9.65 4.19 -18.92
CA PRO A 467 9.71 3.78 -17.51
C PRO A 467 8.72 2.66 -17.22
N LEU A 468 9.18 1.58 -16.57
CA LEU A 468 8.41 0.35 -16.35
C LEU A 468 7.03 0.60 -15.73
N TRP A 469 6.92 1.48 -14.74
CA TRP A 469 5.64 1.79 -14.09
C TRP A 469 4.62 2.38 -15.08
N PHE A 470 5.00 3.39 -15.88
CA PHE A 470 4.12 3.97 -16.89
C PHE A 470 3.78 2.95 -17.99
N TYR A 471 4.77 2.16 -18.41
CA TYR A 471 4.59 1.10 -19.39
C TYR A 471 3.50 0.11 -18.96
N ILE A 472 3.54 -0.38 -17.73
CA ILE A 472 2.59 -1.36 -17.18
C ILE A 472 1.17 -0.80 -17.15
N MET A 473 1.01 0.47 -16.80
CA MET A 473 -0.31 1.12 -16.82
C MET A 473 -0.86 1.23 -18.25
N LYS A 474 -0.03 1.64 -19.21
CA LYS A 474 -0.43 1.69 -20.63
C LYS A 474 -0.64 0.31 -21.24
N GLU A 475 0.11 -0.69 -20.82
CA GLU A 475 -0.10 -2.08 -21.21
C GLU A 475 -1.47 -2.59 -20.74
N ALA A 476 -1.83 -2.34 -19.47
CA ALA A 476 -3.13 -2.67 -18.93
C ALA A 476 -4.26 -1.98 -19.70
N GLU A 477 -4.13 -0.68 -19.97
CA GLU A 477 -5.10 0.10 -20.74
C GLU A 477 -5.30 -0.46 -22.16
N LEU A 478 -4.22 -0.78 -22.87
CA LEU A 478 -4.27 -1.14 -24.29
C LEU A 478 -4.55 -2.63 -24.55
N MET A 479 -4.12 -3.51 -23.65
CA MET A 479 -4.22 -4.97 -23.85
C MET A 479 -5.33 -5.62 -23.04
N GLU A 480 -5.73 -5.01 -21.90
CA GLU A 480 -6.71 -5.56 -20.98
C GLU A 480 -7.87 -4.60 -20.69
N ASP A 481 -8.06 -3.58 -21.54
CA ASP A 481 -9.10 -2.53 -21.36
C ASP A 481 -9.06 -1.91 -19.95
N GLY A 482 -7.90 -1.87 -19.30
CA GLY A 482 -7.71 -1.37 -17.94
C GLY A 482 -8.38 -2.22 -16.83
N LEU A 483 -8.91 -3.39 -17.16
CA LEU A 483 -9.63 -4.24 -16.20
C LEU A 483 -8.69 -4.96 -15.25
N ARG A 484 -7.46 -5.25 -15.70
CA ARG A 484 -6.38 -5.91 -14.95
C ARG A 484 -5.03 -5.56 -15.56
N LEU A 485 -3.95 -6.03 -14.94
CA LEU A 485 -2.59 -5.87 -15.47
C LEU A 485 -2.38 -6.70 -16.74
N GLY A 486 -1.59 -6.15 -17.66
CA GLY A 486 -1.17 -6.82 -18.88
C GLY A 486 -0.04 -7.84 -18.64
N PRO A 487 0.53 -8.41 -19.73
CA PRO A 487 1.48 -9.52 -19.66
C PRO A 487 2.74 -9.23 -18.82
N VAL A 488 3.31 -8.03 -18.93
CA VAL A 488 4.52 -7.66 -18.18
C VAL A 488 4.17 -7.39 -16.71
N GLY A 489 3.20 -6.49 -16.48
CA GLY A 489 2.80 -6.11 -15.12
C GLY A 489 2.25 -7.29 -14.33
N GLY A 490 1.34 -8.06 -14.93
CA GLY A 490 0.74 -9.23 -14.32
C GLY A 490 1.76 -10.31 -13.97
N ARG A 491 2.75 -10.54 -14.86
CA ARG A 491 3.81 -11.53 -14.60
C ARG A 491 4.71 -11.10 -13.45
N ILE A 492 5.16 -9.84 -13.37
CA ILE A 492 6.00 -9.37 -12.27
C ILE A 492 5.25 -9.49 -10.94
N VAL A 493 4.01 -9.02 -10.88
CA VAL A 493 3.20 -9.07 -9.65
C VAL A 493 2.93 -10.52 -9.24
N GLY A 494 2.46 -11.35 -10.17
CA GLY A 494 2.13 -12.74 -9.87
C GLY A 494 3.33 -13.57 -9.46
N ASP A 495 4.47 -13.43 -10.16
CA ASP A 495 5.70 -14.15 -9.83
C ASP A 495 6.18 -13.82 -8.40
N VAL A 496 6.12 -12.53 -8.00
CA VAL A 496 6.55 -12.11 -6.65
C VAL A 496 5.57 -12.63 -5.60
N PHE A 497 4.26 -12.40 -5.76
CA PHE A 497 3.27 -12.83 -4.76
C PHE A 497 3.30 -14.33 -4.51
N ILE A 498 3.22 -15.12 -5.57
CA ILE A 498 3.24 -16.60 -5.44
C ILE A 498 4.63 -17.08 -4.99
N GLY A 499 5.70 -16.40 -5.42
CA GLY A 499 7.06 -16.71 -4.98
C GLY A 499 7.25 -16.49 -3.48
N LEU A 500 6.79 -15.36 -2.94
CA LEU A 500 6.83 -15.08 -1.49
C LEU A 500 6.04 -16.12 -0.69
N LEU A 501 4.80 -16.42 -1.12
CA LEU A 501 3.96 -17.42 -0.46
C LEU A 501 4.57 -18.83 -0.49
N LYS A 502 5.24 -19.20 -1.58
CA LYS A 502 5.93 -20.50 -1.69
C LYS A 502 7.25 -20.55 -0.92
N ALA A 503 7.91 -19.41 -0.73
CA ALA A 503 9.14 -19.32 0.04
C ALA A 503 8.91 -19.30 1.56
N ASP A 504 7.75 -18.82 2.01
CA ASP A 504 7.34 -18.83 3.41
C ASP A 504 6.86 -20.22 3.84
N GLU A 505 7.70 -20.96 4.58
CA GLU A 505 7.37 -22.29 5.09
C GLU A 505 6.14 -22.30 6.03
N THR A 506 5.73 -21.13 6.56
CA THR A 506 4.57 -20.98 7.46
C THR A 506 3.29 -20.59 6.74
N SER A 507 3.36 -20.20 5.46
CA SER A 507 2.19 -19.88 4.64
C SER A 507 1.29 -21.11 4.46
N TYR A 508 -0.02 -20.90 4.25
CA TYR A 508 -0.91 -22.04 3.99
C TYR A 508 -0.50 -22.78 2.71
N LEU A 509 -0.01 -22.05 1.70
CA LEU A 509 0.34 -22.59 0.40
C LEU A 509 1.55 -23.55 0.49
N SER A 510 2.48 -23.32 1.41
CA SER A 510 3.65 -24.18 1.65
C SER A 510 3.41 -25.20 2.76
N ALA A 511 2.87 -24.78 3.91
CA ALA A 511 2.67 -25.65 5.07
C ALA A 511 1.57 -26.69 4.86
N ARG A 512 0.48 -26.33 4.15
CA ARG A 512 -0.67 -27.19 3.87
C ARG A 512 -1.33 -26.82 2.54
N PRO A 513 -0.78 -27.22 1.37
CA PRO A 513 -1.28 -26.82 0.04
C PRO A 513 -2.75 -27.17 -0.25
N HIS A 514 -3.35 -28.09 0.49
CA HIS A 514 -4.75 -28.50 0.37
C HIS A 514 -5.64 -27.90 1.49
N TRP A 515 -5.13 -26.95 2.26
CA TRP A 515 -5.93 -26.28 3.26
C TRP A 515 -7.01 -25.42 2.60
N THR A 516 -8.19 -25.42 3.20
CA THR A 516 -9.30 -24.52 2.84
C THR A 516 -9.73 -23.71 4.06
N PRO A 517 -10.34 -22.54 3.87
CA PRO A 517 -10.84 -21.71 4.95
C PRO A 517 -11.76 -22.47 5.91
N VAL A 518 -11.56 -22.21 7.20
CA VAL A 518 -12.27 -22.89 8.29
C VAL A 518 -13.18 -21.97 9.09
N LEU A 519 -13.06 -20.66 8.92
CA LEU A 519 -13.93 -19.69 9.56
C LEU A 519 -15.28 -19.60 8.83
N PRO A 520 -16.36 -19.21 9.52
CA PRO A 520 -17.65 -18.95 8.90
C PRO A 520 -17.55 -17.96 7.73
N SER A 521 -18.15 -18.30 6.62
CA SER A 521 -18.16 -17.53 5.38
C SER A 521 -19.49 -17.70 4.65
N ALA A 522 -19.77 -16.85 3.68
CA ALA A 522 -20.97 -16.93 2.85
C ALA A 522 -21.02 -18.23 2.03
N THR A 523 -19.86 -18.75 1.60
CA THR A 523 -19.73 -20.02 0.87
C THR A 523 -18.75 -20.92 1.62
N PRO A 524 -19.19 -22.06 2.20
CA PRO A 524 -18.31 -22.97 2.93
C PRO A 524 -17.09 -23.40 2.09
N GLY A 525 -15.90 -23.30 2.68
CA GLY A 525 -14.62 -23.62 2.01
C GLY A 525 -14.05 -22.52 1.14
N GLU A 526 -14.76 -21.40 0.97
CA GLU A 526 -14.26 -20.14 0.40
C GLU A 526 -14.19 -19.07 1.50
N PHE A 527 -13.36 -18.07 1.29
CA PHE A 527 -13.29 -16.93 2.20
C PHE A 527 -12.83 -15.69 1.42
N ARG A 528 -13.63 -14.64 1.43
CA ARG A 528 -13.43 -13.40 0.69
C ARG A 528 -13.21 -12.21 1.62
N ILE A 529 -12.84 -11.07 1.07
CA ILE A 529 -12.70 -9.82 1.85
C ILE A 529 -14.03 -9.49 2.56
N THR A 530 -15.16 -9.72 1.90
CA THR A 530 -16.49 -9.50 2.51
C THR A 530 -16.75 -10.42 3.71
N ASP A 531 -16.28 -11.67 3.68
CA ASP A 531 -16.38 -12.59 4.82
C ASP A 531 -15.48 -12.13 5.97
N LEU A 532 -14.26 -11.69 5.68
CA LEU A 532 -13.34 -11.11 6.65
C LEU A 532 -13.98 -9.92 7.39
N LEU A 533 -14.51 -8.95 6.63
CA LEU A 533 -15.12 -7.74 7.18
C LEU A 533 -16.38 -8.06 7.99
N THR A 534 -17.19 -9.02 7.55
CA THR A 534 -18.36 -9.51 8.28
C THR A 534 -17.96 -10.17 9.59
N PHE A 535 -16.99 -11.09 9.54
CA PHE A 535 -16.48 -11.81 10.71
C PHE A 535 -15.82 -10.87 11.73
N ALA A 536 -15.11 -9.84 11.25
CA ALA A 536 -14.55 -8.77 12.08
C ALA A 536 -15.61 -7.89 12.76
N GLY A 537 -16.90 -8.01 12.40
CA GLY A 537 -17.98 -7.20 12.95
C GLY A 537 -17.87 -5.71 12.60
N VAL A 538 -17.29 -5.38 11.42
CA VAL A 538 -17.14 -3.99 10.96
C VAL A 538 -18.16 -3.61 9.87
N VAL A 539 -19.08 -4.51 9.56
CA VAL A 539 -20.18 -4.31 8.60
C VAL A 539 -21.51 -4.28 9.35
N PRO A 540 -21.97 -3.11 9.81
CA PRO A 540 -23.25 -3.03 10.51
C PRO A 540 -24.41 -3.26 9.54
N PRO A 541 -25.55 -3.81 10.01
CA PRO A 541 -26.75 -3.92 9.22
C PRO A 541 -27.22 -2.55 8.71
N LEU A 542 -27.66 -2.47 7.46
CA LEU A 542 -28.20 -1.26 6.88
C LEU A 542 -29.66 -0.98 7.30
N GLU A 543 -30.40 -2.03 7.69
CA GLU A 543 -31.80 -1.99 8.12
C GLU A 543 -31.94 -2.27 9.62
#